data_741711d142eb0d8d0c9d0666c5049ada
#
_entry.id   741711d142eb0d8d0c9d0666c5049ada
#
_cell.length_a   1.000
_cell.length_b   1.000
_cell.length_c   1.000
_cell.angle_alpha   90.00
_cell.angle_beta   90.00
_cell.angle_gamma   90.00
#
_symmetry.space_group_name_H-M   'P 1'
#
loop_
_entity.id
_entity.type
_entity.pdbx_description
1 polymer ?
#
loop_
_entity_poly.entity_id
_entity_poly.type
_entity_poly.pdbx_seq_one_letter_code
_entity_poly.pdbx_strand_id
1 'polypeptide(L)'
;MPISRAGIEEFRSLFAALASYQAPPQLRAKVLAAVRREQAKPRFAFLRRPWVHAGGVIVLSLFLALNILFPDAGGELFRQAVLRHSQSFAPGHAVEVASPNPQVVKTWLTAKLDFVPPVVGSPASGYSLVGGRLDVIQNRSVAAIVYKHNKNVVTLFCWPPKKEHLSKSDHLIEGYHVSTWSNAECNYILVSELSDRETDQFADFFRVHIHSGAYF
;
A
#
# COMPACT_ATOMS: atom_id res chain seq x y z
N MET A 1 -50.98 50.36 26.55
CA MET A 1 -52.16 49.82 27.25
C MET A 1 -51.70 49.28 28.60
N PRO A 2 -52.14 49.82 29.73
CA PRO A 2 -51.75 49.32 31.06
C PRO A 2 -52.58 48.04 31.35
N ILE A 3 -51.86 46.96 31.66
CA ILE A 3 -52.48 45.71 32.11
C ILE A 3 -53.21 46.01 33.40
N SER A 4 -54.53 45.75 33.42
CA SER A 4 -55.39 45.99 34.56
C SER A 4 -54.98 45.14 35.77
N ARG A 5 -54.90 45.76 36.97
CA ARG A 5 -54.60 45.03 38.23
C ARG A 5 -55.51 43.85 38.48
N ALA A 6 -56.74 43.88 37.99
CA ALA A 6 -57.68 42.75 38.07
C ALA A 6 -57.18 41.50 37.32
N GLY A 7 -56.55 41.65 36.13
CA GLY A 7 -56.05 40.50 35.36
C GLY A 7 -54.81 39.86 36.03
N ILE A 8 -54.05 40.62 36.81
CA ILE A 8 -52.87 40.05 37.53
C ILE A 8 -53.31 39.23 38.76
N GLU A 9 -54.36 39.63 39.42
CA GLU A 9 -54.95 38.92 40.55
C GLU A 9 -55.61 37.59 40.11
N GLU A 10 -56.32 37.62 39.01
CA GLU A 10 -56.95 36.45 38.40
C GLU A 10 -55.89 35.43 37.94
N PHE A 11 -54.84 35.88 37.33
CA PHE A 11 -53.69 35.02 36.96
C PHE A 11 -52.97 34.42 38.17
N ARG A 12 -52.81 35.22 39.28
CA ARG A 12 -52.23 34.69 40.53
C ARG A 12 -53.13 33.62 41.20
N SER A 13 -54.45 33.80 41.18
CA SER A 13 -55.33 32.80 41.73
C SER A 13 -55.33 31.48 40.97
N LEU A 14 -55.23 31.55 39.65
CA LEU A 14 -55.08 30.35 38.78
C LEU A 14 -53.78 29.60 39.07
N PHE A 15 -52.66 30.33 39.23
CA PHE A 15 -51.38 29.69 39.56
C PHE A 15 -51.36 29.13 41.02
N ALA A 16 -52.03 29.80 41.95
CA ALA A 16 -52.15 29.26 43.30
C ALA A 16 -52.96 27.98 43.35
N ALA A 17 -54.02 27.87 42.53
CA ALA A 17 -54.80 26.65 42.41
C ALA A 17 -54.02 25.51 41.75
N LEU A 18 -53.16 25.81 40.76
CA LEU A 18 -52.28 24.84 40.12
C LEU A 18 -51.14 24.41 41.07
N ALA A 19 -50.59 25.27 41.89
CA ALA A 19 -49.53 24.99 42.85
C ALA A 19 -49.98 24.07 44.01
N SER A 20 -51.30 24.02 44.27
CA SER A 20 -51.88 23.16 45.33
C SER A 20 -52.14 21.71 44.84
N TYR A 21 -51.93 21.42 43.55
CA TYR A 21 -52.14 20.07 43.05
C TYR A 21 -50.96 19.17 43.46
N GLN A 22 -51.12 18.50 44.55
CA GLN A 22 -50.19 17.48 44.99
C GLN A 22 -50.38 16.22 44.12
N ALA A 23 -49.39 15.93 43.30
CA ALA A 23 -49.39 14.70 42.49
C ALA A 23 -49.54 13.48 43.42
N PRO A 24 -50.40 12.49 43.10
CA PRO A 24 -50.61 11.30 43.89
C PRO A 24 -49.23 10.63 44.22
N PRO A 25 -49.02 10.23 45.48
CA PRO A 25 -47.71 9.66 45.89
C PRO A 25 -47.31 8.43 45.06
N GLN A 26 -48.28 7.72 44.52
CA GLN A 26 -48.05 6.60 43.61
C GLN A 26 -47.45 7.01 42.24
N LEU A 27 -47.73 8.20 41.77
CA LEU A 27 -47.21 8.67 40.49
C LEU A 27 -45.71 9.02 40.61
N ARG A 28 -45.35 9.67 41.74
CA ARG A 28 -43.96 9.95 42.07
C ARG A 28 -43.10 8.70 42.18
N ALA A 29 -43.63 7.68 42.85
CA ALA A 29 -42.97 6.40 43.01
C ALA A 29 -42.79 5.67 41.66
N LYS A 30 -43.80 5.71 40.78
CA LYS A 30 -43.74 5.10 39.43
C LYS A 30 -42.74 5.81 38.54
N VAL A 31 -42.72 7.15 38.54
CA VAL A 31 -41.76 7.94 37.73
C VAL A 31 -40.32 7.74 38.24
N LEU A 32 -40.08 7.77 39.52
CA LEU A 32 -38.76 7.49 40.09
C LEU A 32 -38.30 6.04 39.81
N ALA A 33 -39.21 5.06 39.85
CA ALA A 33 -38.90 3.68 39.53
C ALA A 33 -38.60 3.52 38.03
N ALA A 34 -39.29 4.23 37.13
CA ALA A 34 -39.02 4.25 35.67
C ALA A 34 -37.69 4.86 35.37
N VAL A 35 -37.34 6.02 35.94
CA VAL A 35 -36.03 6.69 35.77
C VAL A 35 -34.89 5.82 36.31
N ARG A 36 -35.05 5.16 37.47
CA ARG A 36 -34.06 4.21 37.99
C ARG A 36 -33.89 2.98 37.09
N ARG A 37 -34.95 2.48 36.46
CA ARG A 37 -34.86 1.37 35.50
C ARG A 37 -34.12 1.78 34.22
N GLU A 38 -34.33 2.96 33.72
CA GLU A 38 -33.59 3.50 32.56
C GLU A 38 -32.12 3.74 32.86
N GLN A 39 -31.79 4.27 34.04
CA GLN A 39 -30.40 4.47 34.49
C GLN A 39 -29.68 3.16 34.85
N ALA A 40 -30.43 2.10 35.19
CA ALA A 40 -29.88 0.80 35.57
C ALA A 40 -29.59 -0.14 34.39
N LYS A 41 -29.88 0.25 33.14
CA LYS A 41 -29.45 -0.52 31.97
C LYS A 41 -27.99 -0.18 31.67
N PRO A 42 -27.03 -1.02 32.02
CA PRO A 42 -25.64 -0.77 31.65
C PRO A 42 -25.56 -0.94 30.13
N ARG A 43 -25.41 0.20 29.43
CA ARG A 43 -25.28 0.25 27.96
C ARG A 43 -24.14 -0.61 27.40
N PHE A 44 -23.28 -1.12 28.28
CA PHE A 44 -22.12 -1.95 27.94
C PHE A 44 -21.92 -3.15 28.86
N ALA A 45 -23.01 -3.76 29.39
CA ALA A 45 -22.91 -4.93 30.27
C ALA A 45 -22.23 -6.14 29.61
N PHE A 46 -22.26 -6.23 28.25
CA PHE A 46 -21.59 -7.28 27.52
C PHE A 46 -20.04 -7.15 27.59
N LEU A 47 -19.51 -5.93 27.74
CA LEU A 47 -18.06 -5.68 27.87
C LEU A 47 -17.49 -6.10 29.24
N ARG A 48 -18.35 -6.34 30.24
CA ARG A 48 -17.92 -6.82 31.57
C ARG A 48 -17.80 -8.34 31.68
N ARG A 49 -18.14 -9.08 30.62
CA ARG A 49 -17.90 -10.53 30.58
C ARG A 49 -16.42 -10.79 30.35
N PRO A 50 -15.72 -11.51 31.25
CA PRO A 50 -14.26 -11.76 31.11
C PRO A 50 -13.92 -12.45 29.79
N TRP A 51 -14.85 -13.14 29.17
CA TRP A 51 -14.68 -13.80 27.88
C TRP A 51 -14.54 -12.84 26.69
N VAL A 52 -15.13 -11.63 26.79
CA VAL A 52 -15.01 -10.62 25.73
C VAL A 52 -13.58 -10.07 25.70
N HIS A 53 -12.97 -9.88 26.87
CA HIS A 53 -11.58 -9.44 26.95
C HIS A 53 -10.61 -10.55 26.52
N ALA A 54 -10.89 -11.82 26.90
CA ALA A 54 -10.10 -12.96 26.45
C ALA A 54 -10.19 -13.14 24.93
N GLY A 55 -11.38 -13.05 24.34
CA GLY A 55 -11.56 -13.09 22.88
C GLY A 55 -10.85 -11.96 22.15
N GLY A 56 -10.92 -10.73 22.66
CA GLY A 56 -10.24 -9.56 22.08
C GLY A 56 -8.71 -9.70 22.09
N VAL A 57 -8.14 -10.22 23.18
CA VAL A 57 -6.69 -10.47 23.28
C VAL A 57 -6.25 -11.55 22.31
N ILE A 58 -7.02 -12.64 22.18
CA ILE A 58 -6.71 -13.73 21.24
C ILE A 58 -6.75 -13.22 19.79
N VAL A 59 -7.76 -12.46 19.40
CA VAL A 59 -7.86 -11.90 18.05
C VAL A 59 -6.72 -10.93 17.77
N LEU A 60 -6.39 -10.06 18.72
CA LEU A 60 -5.29 -9.10 18.56
C LEU A 60 -3.94 -9.80 18.49
N SER A 61 -3.70 -10.81 19.33
CA SER A 61 -2.44 -11.58 19.30
C SER A 61 -2.33 -12.43 18.03
N LEU A 62 -3.44 -13.01 17.55
CA LEU A 62 -3.45 -13.73 16.28
C LEU A 62 -3.19 -12.78 15.09
N PHE A 63 -3.82 -11.59 15.08
CA PHE A 63 -3.58 -10.58 14.07
C PHE A 63 -2.10 -10.12 14.09
N LEU A 64 -1.55 -9.86 15.26
CA LEU A 64 -0.15 -9.49 15.41
C LEU A 64 0.79 -10.63 14.99
N ALA A 65 0.49 -11.87 15.37
CA ALA A 65 1.25 -13.05 14.97
C ALA A 65 1.20 -13.27 13.45
N LEU A 66 0.03 -13.09 12.81
CA LEU A 66 -0.10 -13.16 11.36
C LEU A 66 0.75 -12.10 10.65
N ASN A 67 0.78 -10.85 11.15
CA ASN A 67 1.64 -9.81 10.57
C ASN A 67 3.13 -10.06 10.77
N ILE A 68 3.53 -10.73 11.87
CA ILE A 68 4.93 -11.11 12.12
C ILE A 68 5.33 -12.34 11.30
N LEU A 69 4.43 -13.33 11.18
CA LEU A 69 4.69 -14.58 10.47
C LEU A 69 4.55 -14.46 8.95
N PHE A 70 3.73 -13.51 8.49
CA PHE A 70 3.51 -13.21 7.07
C PHE A 70 3.83 -11.73 6.80
N PRO A 71 5.13 -11.35 6.86
CA PRO A 71 5.53 -10.03 6.42
C PRO A 71 5.12 -9.85 4.96
N ASP A 72 4.78 -8.63 4.58
CA ASP A 72 4.42 -8.30 3.21
C ASP A 72 5.58 -8.62 2.25
N ALA A 73 5.52 -9.83 1.68
CA ALA A 73 6.56 -10.35 0.79
C ALA A 73 6.73 -9.48 -0.46
N GLY A 74 5.67 -8.77 -0.87
CA GLY A 74 5.72 -7.82 -1.97
C GLY A 74 6.53 -6.58 -1.61
N GLY A 75 6.28 -5.98 -0.46
CA GLY A 75 7.00 -4.79 0.00
C GLY A 75 8.51 -5.03 0.15
N GLU A 76 8.91 -6.19 0.69
CA GLU A 76 10.32 -6.55 0.82
C GLU A 76 11.01 -6.77 -0.53
N LEU A 77 10.32 -7.39 -1.49
CA LEU A 77 10.81 -7.57 -2.86
C LEU A 77 11.15 -6.22 -3.50
N PHE A 78 10.24 -5.25 -3.40
CA PHE A 78 10.41 -3.94 -4.01
C PHE A 78 11.51 -3.13 -3.30
N ARG A 79 11.58 -3.19 -1.98
CA ARG A 79 12.66 -2.54 -1.22
C ARG A 79 14.03 -3.08 -1.60
N GLN A 80 14.17 -4.39 -1.77
CA GLN A 80 15.42 -4.99 -2.24
C GLN A 80 15.78 -4.52 -3.65
N ALA A 81 14.81 -4.42 -4.57
CA ALA A 81 15.05 -3.90 -5.91
C ALA A 81 15.54 -2.45 -5.87
N VAL A 82 14.90 -1.58 -5.06
CA VAL A 82 15.34 -0.18 -4.86
C VAL A 82 16.73 -0.12 -4.26
N LEU A 83 17.01 -0.93 -3.23
CA LEU A 83 18.35 -1.00 -2.62
C LEU A 83 19.42 -1.40 -3.64
N ARG A 84 19.16 -2.41 -4.47
CA ARG A 84 20.10 -2.83 -5.53
C ARG A 84 20.28 -1.77 -6.60
N HIS A 85 19.22 -1.06 -6.95
CA HIS A 85 19.30 0.06 -7.87
C HIS A 85 20.15 1.19 -7.29
N SER A 86 19.90 1.63 -6.05
CA SER A 86 20.68 2.71 -5.41
C SER A 86 22.15 2.36 -5.19
N GLN A 87 22.45 1.11 -4.84
CA GLN A 87 23.83 0.63 -4.70
C GLN A 87 24.61 0.68 -6.03
N SER A 88 23.94 0.62 -7.17
CA SER A 88 24.59 0.68 -8.49
C SER A 88 25.17 2.07 -8.83
N PHE A 89 24.81 3.12 -8.10
CA PHE A 89 25.41 4.45 -8.28
C PHE A 89 26.83 4.57 -7.72
N ALA A 90 27.27 3.60 -6.92
CA ALA A 90 28.65 3.56 -6.46
C ALA A 90 29.62 3.36 -7.64
N PRO A 91 30.76 4.06 -7.67
CA PRO A 91 31.71 3.93 -8.76
C PRO A 91 32.15 2.48 -8.99
N GLY A 92 32.06 2.01 -10.24
CA GLY A 92 32.42 0.63 -10.62
C GLY A 92 31.35 -0.44 -10.41
N HIS A 93 30.18 -0.10 -9.86
CA HIS A 93 29.10 -1.07 -9.59
C HIS A 93 27.88 -0.92 -10.50
N ALA A 94 27.88 0.05 -11.42
CA ALA A 94 26.73 0.31 -12.29
C ALA A 94 26.41 -0.89 -13.19
N VAL A 95 27.41 -1.45 -13.83
CA VAL A 95 27.31 -2.60 -14.75
C VAL A 95 28.55 -3.49 -14.65
N GLU A 96 28.40 -4.78 -14.88
CA GLU A 96 29.50 -5.74 -15.01
C GLU A 96 29.90 -5.95 -16.48
N VAL A 97 28.94 -5.80 -17.40
CA VAL A 97 29.18 -5.71 -18.83
C VAL A 97 28.66 -4.37 -19.34
N ALA A 98 29.56 -3.49 -19.77
CA ALA A 98 29.23 -2.20 -20.33
C ALA A 98 29.19 -2.31 -21.86
N SER A 99 28.02 -2.20 -22.46
CA SER A 99 27.83 -2.22 -23.91
C SER A 99 26.49 -1.63 -24.30
N PRO A 100 26.44 -0.76 -25.33
CA PRO A 100 25.18 -0.33 -25.92
C PRO A 100 24.57 -1.38 -26.85
N ASN A 101 25.31 -2.44 -27.17
CA ASN A 101 24.83 -3.52 -28.03
C ASN A 101 24.05 -4.56 -27.19
N PRO A 102 22.75 -4.74 -27.44
CA PRO A 102 21.91 -5.66 -26.68
C PRO A 102 22.34 -7.12 -26.80
N GLN A 103 22.92 -7.52 -27.91
CA GLN A 103 23.40 -8.90 -28.11
C GLN A 103 24.60 -9.23 -27.22
N VAL A 104 25.52 -8.28 -27.04
CA VAL A 104 26.67 -8.43 -26.14
C VAL A 104 26.18 -8.63 -24.70
N VAL A 105 25.29 -7.75 -24.23
CA VAL A 105 24.72 -7.81 -22.88
C VAL A 105 23.91 -9.09 -22.68
N LYS A 106 23.07 -9.45 -23.64
CA LYS A 106 22.26 -10.67 -23.61
C LYS A 106 23.14 -11.92 -23.53
N THR A 107 24.14 -12.03 -24.38
CA THR A 107 25.06 -13.20 -24.40
C THR A 107 25.80 -13.31 -23.07
N TRP A 108 26.29 -12.21 -22.52
CA TRP A 108 27.00 -12.20 -21.24
C TRP A 108 26.10 -12.62 -20.08
N LEU A 109 24.86 -12.10 -20.02
CA LEU A 109 23.89 -12.46 -18.97
C LEU A 109 23.47 -13.93 -19.10
N THR A 110 23.19 -14.40 -20.31
CA THR A 110 22.80 -15.80 -20.57
C THR A 110 23.89 -16.80 -20.18
N ALA A 111 25.16 -16.44 -20.33
CA ALA A 111 26.28 -17.29 -19.91
C ALA A 111 26.38 -17.48 -18.38
N LYS A 112 25.72 -16.61 -17.60
CA LYS A 112 25.81 -16.59 -16.13
C LYS A 112 24.48 -16.93 -15.42
N LEU A 113 23.38 -16.93 -16.15
CA LEU A 113 22.03 -17.22 -15.68
C LEU A 113 21.53 -18.55 -16.26
N ASP A 114 20.56 -19.15 -15.61
CA ASP A 114 19.85 -20.36 -16.05
C ASP A 114 18.69 -20.07 -17.03
N PHE A 115 18.60 -18.82 -17.52
CA PHE A 115 17.57 -18.36 -18.47
C PHE A 115 18.14 -17.29 -19.42
N VAL A 116 17.40 -17.00 -20.47
CA VAL A 116 17.75 -15.98 -21.46
C VAL A 116 17.01 -14.69 -21.16
N PRO A 117 17.67 -13.66 -20.59
CA PRO A 117 17.00 -12.40 -20.31
C PRO A 117 16.69 -11.64 -21.60
N PRO A 118 15.50 -11.01 -21.71
CA PRO A 118 15.19 -10.15 -22.85
C PRO A 118 15.93 -8.81 -22.69
N VAL A 119 16.86 -8.53 -23.58
CA VAL A 119 17.59 -7.27 -23.63
C VAL A 119 17.15 -6.52 -24.87
N VAL A 120 16.55 -5.36 -24.69
CA VAL A 120 16.17 -4.46 -25.78
C VAL A 120 17.22 -3.38 -25.90
N GLY A 121 17.61 -3.03 -27.12
CA GLY A 121 18.57 -1.95 -27.39
C GLY A 121 18.03 -0.58 -27.00
N SER A 122 18.61 0.46 -27.56
CA SER A 122 18.13 1.83 -27.30
C SER A 122 16.72 2.01 -27.84
N PRO A 123 15.73 2.25 -27.00
CA PRO A 123 14.41 2.61 -27.47
C PRO A 123 14.44 4.00 -28.13
N ALA A 124 13.57 4.24 -29.09
CA ALA A 124 13.50 5.48 -29.85
C ALA A 124 13.27 6.76 -29.03
N SER A 125 12.95 6.64 -27.76
CA SER A 125 12.49 7.72 -26.89
C SER A 125 13.56 8.32 -25.98
N GLY A 126 14.83 8.30 -26.35
CA GLY A 126 15.92 8.94 -25.55
C GLY A 126 16.47 8.07 -24.42
N TYR A 127 16.10 6.79 -24.37
CA TYR A 127 16.73 5.80 -23.51
C TYR A 127 17.91 5.14 -24.23
N SER A 128 18.99 4.93 -23.53
CA SER A 128 20.16 4.22 -24.06
C SER A 128 20.54 3.06 -23.15
N LEU A 129 20.81 1.90 -23.74
CA LEU A 129 21.36 0.76 -23.01
C LEU A 129 22.80 1.10 -22.56
N VAL A 130 23.03 0.97 -21.25
CA VAL A 130 24.36 1.13 -20.65
C VAL A 130 25.06 -0.21 -20.54
N GLY A 131 24.32 -1.25 -20.17
CA GLY A 131 24.85 -2.58 -19.99
C GLY A 131 24.00 -3.45 -19.08
N GLY A 132 24.65 -4.46 -18.49
CA GLY A 132 23.99 -5.39 -17.58
C GLY A 132 24.88 -5.81 -16.42
N ARG A 133 24.27 -6.33 -15.38
CA ARG A 133 24.91 -6.98 -14.23
C ARG A 133 24.06 -8.09 -13.68
N LEU A 134 24.66 -8.93 -12.82
CA LEU A 134 23.92 -9.87 -11.98
C LEU A 134 23.56 -9.20 -10.66
N ASP A 135 22.38 -9.48 -10.19
CA ASP A 135 21.94 -9.11 -8.85
C ASP A 135 21.28 -10.30 -8.15
N VAL A 136 21.10 -10.16 -6.83
CA VAL A 136 20.39 -11.13 -6.01
C VAL A 136 19.24 -10.43 -5.30
N ILE A 137 18.02 -10.86 -5.59
CA ILE A 137 16.78 -10.38 -4.97
C ILE A 137 16.04 -11.59 -4.39
N GLN A 138 15.67 -11.53 -3.12
CA GLN A 138 15.03 -12.65 -2.41
C GLN A 138 15.75 -13.99 -2.61
N ASN A 139 17.09 -13.99 -2.47
CA ASN A 139 17.93 -15.17 -2.61
C ASN A 139 17.85 -15.87 -3.99
N ARG A 140 17.47 -15.14 -5.04
CA ARG A 140 17.47 -15.59 -6.44
C ARG A 140 18.36 -14.70 -7.29
N SER A 141 19.09 -15.28 -8.22
CA SER A 141 19.85 -14.55 -9.22
C SER A 141 18.89 -13.91 -10.22
N VAL A 142 19.06 -12.62 -10.47
CA VAL A 142 18.27 -11.84 -11.41
C VAL A 142 19.18 -11.12 -12.40
N ALA A 143 18.73 -10.93 -13.64
CA ALA A 143 19.37 -10.04 -14.57
C ALA A 143 18.99 -8.61 -14.23
N ALA A 144 19.96 -7.71 -14.12
CA ALA A 144 19.75 -6.27 -14.01
C ALA A 144 20.26 -5.62 -15.30
N ILE A 145 19.34 -5.09 -16.10
CA ILE A 145 19.62 -4.39 -17.36
C ILE A 145 19.54 -2.90 -17.07
N VAL A 146 20.59 -2.18 -17.35
CA VAL A 146 20.75 -0.79 -16.99
C VAL A 146 20.62 0.10 -18.22
N TYR A 147 19.69 1.02 -18.14
CA TYR A 147 19.45 2.06 -19.13
C TYR A 147 19.72 3.44 -18.55
N LYS A 148 19.93 4.40 -19.42
CA LYS A 148 20.07 5.81 -19.10
C LYS A 148 19.05 6.62 -19.89
N HIS A 149 18.38 7.53 -19.20
CA HIS A 149 17.52 8.54 -19.81
C HIS A 149 17.93 9.91 -19.29
N ASN A 150 18.52 10.74 -20.16
CA ASN A 150 19.15 12.02 -19.76
C ASN A 150 20.21 11.81 -18.67
N LYS A 151 19.97 12.31 -17.44
CA LYS A 151 20.84 12.15 -16.27
C LYS A 151 20.43 10.99 -15.37
N ASN A 152 19.24 10.45 -15.58
CA ASN A 152 18.65 9.43 -14.71
C ASN A 152 19.04 8.03 -15.18
N VAL A 153 19.21 7.14 -14.21
CA VAL A 153 19.45 5.71 -14.44
C VAL A 153 18.14 4.97 -14.27
N VAL A 154 17.90 3.99 -15.12
CA VAL A 154 16.75 3.11 -15.07
C VAL A 154 17.28 1.69 -15.02
N THR A 155 16.88 0.92 -14.00
CA THR A 155 17.27 -0.48 -13.89
C THR A 155 16.05 -1.38 -14.05
N LEU A 156 16.14 -2.29 -15.00
CA LEU A 156 15.15 -3.33 -15.21
C LEU A 156 15.68 -4.66 -14.68
N PHE A 157 15.09 -5.14 -13.62
CA PHE A 157 15.34 -6.48 -13.09
C PHE A 157 14.42 -7.48 -13.76
N CYS A 158 14.94 -8.64 -14.15
CA CYS A 158 14.11 -9.72 -14.67
C CYS A 158 14.61 -11.11 -14.24
N TRP A 159 13.66 -12.05 -14.08
CA TRP A 159 13.88 -13.45 -13.73
C TRP A 159 12.69 -14.31 -14.15
N PRO A 160 12.85 -15.63 -14.35
CA PRO A 160 11.75 -16.53 -14.70
C PRO A 160 10.65 -16.56 -13.63
N PRO A 161 9.37 -16.60 -14.00
CA PRO A 161 8.26 -16.52 -13.05
C PRO A 161 8.12 -17.78 -12.16
N LYS A 162 8.72 -18.91 -12.53
CA LYS A 162 8.63 -20.22 -11.85
C LYS A 162 7.19 -20.57 -11.45
N LYS A 163 6.73 -20.14 -10.26
CA LYS A 163 5.37 -20.38 -9.75
C LYS A 163 4.56 -19.12 -9.50
N GLU A 164 5.21 -17.95 -9.49
CA GLU A 164 4.58 -16.68 -9.15
C GLU A 164 4.77 -15.67 -10.26
N HIS A 165 3.67 -15.16 -10.80
CA HIS A 165 3.66 -14.04 -11.71
C HIS A 165 3.42 -12.75 -10.95
N LEU A 166 4.24 -11.73 -11.20
CA LEU A 166 3.99 -10.41 -10.65
C LEU A 166 2.79 -9.77 -11.35
N SER A 167 1.86 -9.25 -10.57
CA SER A 167 0.80 -8.42 -11.09
C SER A 167 1.35 -7.08 -11.58
N LYS A 168 0.68 -6.46 -12.55
CA LYS A 168 0.98 -5.09 -12.92
C LYS A 168 0.66 -4.19 -11.72
N SER A 169 1.65 -3.48 -11.22
CA SER A 169 1.49 -2.50 -10.14
C SER A 169 2.60 -1.46 -10.19
N ASP A 170 2.28 -0.27 -9.69
CA ASP A 170 3.18 0.86 -9.62
C ASP A 170 3.25 1.35 -8.18
N HIS A 171 4.45 1.60 -7.69
CA HIS A 171 4.73 2.00 -6.32
C HIS A 171 5.77 3.12 -6.28
N LEU A 172 5.66 3.99 -5.28
CA LEU A 172 6.70 4.96 -4.95
C LEU A 172 7.35 4.52 -3.64
N ILE A 173 8.62 4.15 -3.70
CA ILE A 173 9.38 3.60 -2.58
C ILE A 173 10.69 4.37 -2.44
N GLU A 174 10.87 5.04 -1.31
CA GLU A 174 12.08 5.81 -0.99
C GLU A 174 12.44 6.86 -2.08
N GLY A 175 11.44 7.39 -2.79
CA GLY A 175 11.61 8.37 -3.86
C GLY A 175 11.84 7.75 -5.25
N TYR A 176 11.90 6.43 -5.37
CA TYR A 176 11.99 5.72 -6.63
C TYR A 176 10.64 5.23 -7.11
N HIS A 177 10.36 5.38 -8.39
CA HIS A 177 9.22 4.76 -9.04
C HIS A 177 9.55 3.31 -9.37
N VAL A 178 8.70 2.40 -8.89
CA VAL A 178 8.83 0.95 -9.06
C VAL A 178 7.62 0.45 -9.82
N SER A 179 7.82 0.02 -11.07
CA SER A 179 6.77 -0.59 -11.89
C SER A 179 7.03 -2.08 -12.05
N THR A 180 5.98 -2.89 -11.91
CA THR A 180 6.09 -4.34 -12.01
C THR A 180 5.13 -4.92 -13.03
N TRP A 181 5.54 -6.00 -13.68
CA TRP A 181 4.69 -6.82 -14.56
C TRP A 181 5.33 -8.19 -14.76
N SER A 182 4.59 -9.09 -15.40
CA SER A 182 5.12 -10.37 -15.88
C SER A 182 4.56 -10.74 -17.25
N ASN A 183 5.28 -11.60 -17.93
CA ASN A 183 4.82 -12.32 -19.09
C ASN A 183 5.08 -13.82 -18.92
N ALA A 184 4.91 -14.62 -19.97
CA ALA A 184 5.14 -16.06 -19.92
C ALA A 184 6.60 -16.44 -19.59
N GLU A 185 7.56 -15.58 -19.93
CA GLU A 185 8.99 -15.85 -19.83
C GLU A 185 9.63 -15.29 -18.56
N CYS A 186 9.21 -14.07 -18.13
CA CYS A 186 9.87 -13.36 -17.03
C CYS A 186 8.88 -12.55 -16.18
N ASN A 187 9.26 -12.41 -14.91
CA ASN A 187 8.84 -11.31 -14.04
C ASN A 187 9.78 -10.13 -14.23
N TYR A 188 9.23 -8.92 -14.11
CA TYR A 188 9.97 -7.68 -14.29
C TYR A 188 9.72 -6.73 -13.13
N ILE A 189 10.78 -6.06 -12.69
CA ILE A 189 10.72 -4.89 -11.82
C ILE A 189 11.56 -3.80 -12.45
N LEU A 190 10.91 -2.69 -12.77
CA LEU A 190 11.55 -1.47 -13.24
C LEU A 190 11.71 -0.51 -12.07
N VAL A 191 12.91 0.00 -11.85
CA VAL A 191 13.21 1.00 -10.81
C VAL A 191 13.86 2.22 -11.47
N SER A 192 13.33 3.40 -11.18
CA SER A 192 13.85 4.64 -11.74
C SER A 192 13.57 5.86 -10.84
N GLU A 193 14.31 6.94 -11.06
CA GLU A 193 14.05 8.28 -10.51
C GLU A 193 13.19 9.15 -11.45
N LEU A 194 12.71 8.57 -12.54
CA LEU A 194 11.84 9.25 -13.52
C LEU A 194 10.45 9.47 -12.92
N SER A 195 9.67 10.37 -13.53
CA SER A 195 8.27 10.53 -13.19
C SER A 195 7.46 9.26 -13.52
N ASP A 196 6.29 9.09 -12.89
CA ASP A 196 5.36 7.98 -13.19
C ASP A 196 5.11 7.83 -14.68
N ARG A 197 4.84 8.94 -15.35
CA ARG A 197 4.56 8.95 -16.79
C ARG A 197 5.72 8.44 -17.65
N GLU A 198 6.95 8.85 -17.32
CA GLU A 198 8.15 8.41 -18.06
C GLU A 198 8.47 6.95 -17.76
N THR A 199 8.27 6.52 -16.53
CA THR A 199 8.43 5.12 -16.10
C THR A 199 7.42 4.22 -16.83
N ASP A 200 6.16 4.62 -16.91
CA ASP A 200 5.12 3.92 -17.65
C ASP A 200 5.42 3.85 -19.14
N GLN A 201 5.86 4.94 -19.74
CA GLN A 201 6.25 4.98 -21.15
C GLN A 201 7.36 3.99 -21.45
N PHE A 202 8.38 3.89 -20.58
CA PHE A 202 9.44 2.90 -20.73
C PHE A 202 8.88 1.47 -20.61
N ALA A 203 8.07 1.21 -19.59
CA ALA A 203 7.50 -0.11 -19.35
C ALA A 203 6.59 -0.57 -20.49
N ASP A 204 5.76 0.33 -21.05
CA ASP A 204 4.91 0.06 -22.19
C ASP A 204 5.72 -0.21 -23.45
N PHE A 205 6.73 0.63 -23.71
CA PHE A 205 7.65 0.44 -24.82
C PHE A 205 8.35 -0.93 -24.73
N PHE A 206 8.90 -1.25 -23.55
CA PHE A 206 9.62 -2.50 -23.33
C PHE A 206 8.71 -3.72 -23.55
N ARG A 207 7.46 -3.66 -23.04
CA ARG A 207 6.46 -4.72 -23.23
C ARG A 207 6.16 -4.98 -24.71
N VAL A 208 5.98 -3.93 -25.49
CA VAL A 208 5.68 -4.06 -26.93
C VAL A 208 6.84 -4.71 -27.69
N HIS A 209 8.07 -4.29 -27.41
CA HIS A 209 9.25 -4.74 -28.16
C HIS A 209 9.71 -6.16 -27.80
N ILE A 210 9.45 -6.63 -26.58
CA ILE A 210 9.70 -8.03 -26.21
C ILE A 210 8.80 -8.97 -27.03
N HIS A 211 7.53 -8.60 -27.24
CA HIS A 211 6.58 -9.45 -27.99
C HIS A 211 6.85 -9.46 -29.50
N SER A 212 7.42 -8.40 -30.04
CA SER A 212 7.68 -8.30 -31.47
C SER A 212 8.92 -9.06 -31.95
N GLY A 213 9.72 -9.62 -31.04
CA GLY A 213 10.99 -10.29 -31.37
C GLY A 213 12.03 -9.36 -32.00
N ALA A 214 11.78 -8.05 -32.01
CA ALA A 214 12.67 -7.03 -32.56
C ALA A 214 13.83 -6.77 -31.58
N TYR A 215 14.73 -7.73 -31.49
CA TYR A 215 16.02 -7.58 -30.80
C TYR A 215 17.02 -6.90 -31.74
N PHE A 216 16.79 -5.65 -32.09
CA PHE A 216 17.74 -4.85 -32.88
C PHE A 216 18.70 -4.09 -32.01
#